data_57feed5a7c9a7eefced5b1da41f86bdd
#
_entry.id   57feed5a7c9a7eefced5b1da41f86bdd
#
_cell.length_a   1.000
_cell.length_b   1.000
_cell.length_c   1.000
_cell.angle_alpha   90.00
_cell.angle_beta   90.00
_cell.angle_gamma   90.00
#
_symmetry.space_group_name_H-M   'P 1'
#
loop_
_entity.id
_entity.type
_entity.pdbx_description
1 polymer ?
#
loop_
_entity_poly.entity_id
_entity_poly.type
_entity_poly.pdbx_seq_one_letter_code
_entity_poly.pdbx_strand_id
1 'polypeptide(L)'
;MCDLCPRACKLHEGQAGLCFVRANQAGRIVLTTYGRSSGFCVDPIEKKPLNHYLPGTPVLSFGTAGCNLACKFCQNWDISKSREVDTLADAASPETIARVARQLDCRSVAFTYNDPIIFMEYAIDAAIACHARDIRTVAVTAGYICDAPRREFFRHIDAANVDLKAFSERFYWKITGAHLQPVLDTLLYLKQETAVWLELTTLLIPGENDSDQELEAMTQWVVENLGSDVPMHFTAFHPDWKMMNYPSTPPATLTRAREIARNNGVH
;
A
#
# COMPACT_ATOMS: atom_id res chain seq x y z
N MET A 1 19.45 -13.84 2.12
CA MET A 1 18.28 -13.35 2.87
C MET A 1 17.76 -12.13 2.11
N CYS A 2 16.43 -11.99 1.95
CA CYS A 2 15.81 -10.80 1.38
C CYS A 2 15.68 -9.73 2.47
N ASP A 3 16.14 -8.52 2.21
CA ASP A 3 16.20 -7.38 3.12
C ASP A 3 15.20 -6.27 2.77
N LEU A 4 14.31 -6.53 1.81
CA LEU A 4 13.35 -5.55 1.32
C LEU A 4 12.26 -5.19 2.35
N CYS A 5 11.72 -6.20 3.01
CA CYS A 5 10.67 -6.01 4.02
C CYS A 5 10.98 -6.80 5.31
N PRO A 6 10.35 -6.46 6.44
CA PRO A 6 10.64 -7.08 7.74
C PRO A 6 10.38 -8.59 7.84
N ARG A 7 9.87 -9.23 6.76
CA ARG A 7 9.79 -10.70 6.71
C ARG A 7 11.13 -11.39 6.65
N ALA A 8 12.16 -10.70 6.15
CA ALA A 8 13.53 -11.17 6.11
C ALA A 8 13.66 -12.61 5.57
N CYS A 9 12.97 -12.91 4.47
CA CYS A 9 12.87 -14.27 3.91
C CYS A 9 14.25 -14.88 3.65
N LYS A 10 14.52 -16.02 4.26
CA LYS A 10 15.72 -16.84 3.98
C LYS A 10 15.38 -17.77 2.81
N LEU A 11 15.97 -17.49 1.65
CA LEU A 11 15.65 -18.18 0.40
C LEU A 11 16.87 -18.99 -0.08
N HIS A 12 16.68 -20.28 -0.30
CA HIS A 12 17.62 -21.13 -1.01
C HIS A 12 17.60 -20.84 -2.52
N GLU A 13 18.57 -21.36 -3.26
CA GLU A 13 18.63 -21.22 -4.71
C GLU A 13 17.33 -21.67 -5.38
N GLY A 14 16.79 -20.86 -6.26
CA GLY A 14 15.52 -21.08 -6.95
C GLY A 14 14.26 -20.86 -6.11
N GLN A 15 14.38 -20.61 -4.79
CA GLN A 15 13.22 -20.42 -3.91
C GLN A 15 12.67 -19.02 -4.02
N ALA A 16 11.32 -18.90 -4.15
CA ALA A 16 10.60 -17.64 -4.06
C ALA A 16 10.18 -17.30 -2.63
N GLY A 17 10.14 -16.01 -2.33
CA GLY A 17 9.65 -15.47 -1.06
C GLY A 17 8.13 -15.58 -0.89
N LEU A 18 7.62 -15.17 0.29
CA LEU A 18 6.17 -15.11 0.54
C LEU A 18 5.44 -14.27 -0.51
N CYS A 19 6.05 -13.19 -0.96
CA CYS A 19 5.51 -12.29 -1.96
C CYS A 19 5.45 -12.88 -3.37
N PHE A 20 5.97 -14.09 -3.61
CA PHE A 20 6.00 -14.79 -4.89
C PHE A 20 7.00 -14.21 -5.92
N VAL A 21 7.06 -12.90 -6.07
CA VAL A 21 7.78 -12.22 -7.17
C VAL A 21 9.27 -11.98 -6.88
N ARG A 22 9.75 -12.33 -5.69
CA ARG A 22 11.17 -12.26 -5.33
C ARG A 22 11.72 -13.65 -5.10
N ALA A 23 12.81 -13.99 -5.81
CA ALA A 23 13.46 -15.29 -5.70
C ALA A 23 14.97 -15.14 -5.57
N ASN A 24 15.60 -16.19 -5.01
CA ASN A 24 17.05 -16.30 -5.04
C ASN A 24 17.47 -16.95 -6.36
N GLN A 25 18.28 -16.23 -7.15
CA GLN A 25 18.87 -16.71 -8.39
C GLN A 25 20.38 -16.42 -8.35
N ALA A 26 21.19 -17.46 -8.44
CA ALA A 26 22.66 -17.39 -8.37
C ALA A 26 23.16 -16.62 -7.12
N GLY A 27 22.55 -16.89 -5.95
CA GLY A 27 22.90 -16.26 -4.67
C GLY A 27 22.39 -14.83 -4.48
N ARG A 28 21.65 -14.28 -5.43
CA ARG A 28 21.09 -12.92 -5.38
C ARG A 28 19.57 -12.95 -5.28
N ILE A 29 19.00 -12.01 -4.54
CA ILE A 29 17.55 -11.80 -4.51
C ILE A 29 17.17 -10.89 -5.69
N VAL A 30 16.36 -11.42 -6.60
CA VAL A 30 15.94 -10.73 -7.83
C VAL A 30 14.42 -10.59 -7.89
N LEU A 31 13.95 -9.55 -8.58
CA LEU A 31 12.56 -9.41 -8.99
C LEU A 31 12.34 -10.23 -10.26
N THR A 32 11.57 -11.32 -10.17
CA THR A 32 11.35 -12.26 -11.29
C THR A 32 10.27 -11.80 -12.28
N THR A 33 9.53 -10.75 -11.93
CA THR A 33 8.37 -10.27 -12.69
C THR A 33 8.52 -8.83 -13.17
N TYR A 34 9.77 -8.37 -13.34
CA TYR A 34 10.04 -7.04 -13.85
C TYR A 34 9.37 -6.80 -15.20
N GLY A 35 8.72 -5.65 -15.37
CA GLY A 35 8.01 -5.28 -16.58
C GLY A 35 6.65 -5.98 -16.77
N ARG A 36 6.18 -6.78 -15.79
CA ARG A 36 4.91 -7.51 -15.87
C ARG A 36 3.91 -7.02 -14.85
N SER A 37 2.64 -7.01 -15.25
CA SER A 37 1.53 -6.53 -14.44
C SER A 37 0.35 -7.50 -14.49
N SER A 38 -0.48 -7.47 -13.45
CA SER A 38 -1.78 -8.14 -13.38
C SER A 38 -2.90 -7.36 -14.11
N GLY A 39 -2.59 -6.21 -14.69
CA GLY A 39 -3.49 -5.35 -15.44
C GLY A 39 -3.27 -3.88 -15.19
N PHE A 40 -3.70 -3.07 -16.15
CA PHE A 40 -3.67 -1.61 -16.09
C PHE A 40 -5.10 -1.06 -16.13
N CYS A 41 -5.40 -0.05 -15.30
CA CYS A 41 -6.71 0.57 -15.22
C CYS A 41 -6.57 2.09 -15.03
N VAL A 42 -7.43 2.86 -15.69
CA VAL A 42 -7.58 4.28 -15.39
C VAL A 42 -8.71 4.43 -14.39
N ASP A 43 -8.39 5.00 -13.24
CA ASP A 43 -9.31 5.24 -12.13
C ASP A 43 -9.33 6.73 -11.75
N PRO A 44 -10.36 7.24 -11.07
CA PRO A 44 -10.23 8.49 -10.33
C PRO A 44 -9.24 8.33 -9.17
N ILE A 45 -8.49 9.39 -8.88
CA ILE A 45 -7.43 9.37 -7.83
C ILE A 45 -8.00 9.02 -6.44
N GLU A 46 -9.25 9.39 -6.17
CA GLU A 46 -9.96 9.10 -4.93
C GLU A 46 -10.13 7.59 -4.67
N LYS A 47 -10.11 6.77 -5.73
CA LYS A 47 -10.07 5.30 -5.60
C LYS A 47 -8.76 4.77 -5.03
N LYS A 48 -7.73 5.62 -4.93
CA LYS A 48 -6.42 5.27 -4.33
C LYS A 48 -6.30 5.75 -2.88
N PRO A 49 -7.38 5.89 -2.20
CA PRO A 49 -7.85 6.84 -1.19
C PRO A 49 -6.96 8.08 -1.02
N LEU A 50 -6.75 8.81 -2.10
CA LEU A 50 -6.05 10.09 -2.14
C LEU A 50 -7.06 11.19 -2.50
N ASN A 51 -7.81 11.66 -1.49
CA ASN A 51 -8.87 12.62 -1.68
C ASN A 51 -8.39 14.08 -1.66
N HIS A 52 -7.15 14.29 -1.18
CA HIS A 52 -6.57 15.61 -1.03
C HIS A 52 -5.36 15.84 -1.96
N TYR A 53 -4.88 14.77 -2.60
CA TYR A 53 -3.80 14.84 -3.59
C TYR A 53 -4.36 14.76 -5.01
N LEU A 54 -4.20 15.83 -5.80
CA LEU A 54 -4.70 15.96 -7.19
C LEU A 54 -6.18 15.55 -7.34
N PRO A 55 -7.11 16.06 -6.51
CA PRO A 55 -8.50 15.63 -6.52
C PRO A 55 -9.16 15.82 -7.89
N GLY A 56 -10.04 14.88 -8.26
CA GLY A 56 -10.79 14.92 -9.51
C GLY A 56 -9.97 14.55 -10.75
N THR A 57 -8.75 14.04 -10.60
CA THR A 57 -7.90 13.67 -11.75
C THR A 57 -7.87 12.19 -12.03
N PRO A 58 -7.69 11.77 -13.31
CA PRO A 58 -7.47 10.38 -13.64
C PRO A 58 -6.05 9.94 -13.25
N VAL A 59 -5.94 8.68 -12.81
CA VAL A 59 -4.68 8.00 -12.46
C VAL A 59 -4.58 6.68 -13.21
N LEU A 60 -3.47 6.42 -13.88
CA LEU A 60 -3.17 5.10 -14.44
C LEU A 60 -2.63 4.19 -13.34
N SER A 61 -3.34 3.12 -13.06
CA SER A 61 -3.09 2.23 -11.92
C SER A 61 -2.64 0.86 -12.37
N PHE A 62 -1.65 0.30 -11.69
CA PHE A 62 -1.26 -1.09 -11.89
C PHE A 62 -0.62 -1.71 -10.65
N GLY A 63 -0.59 -3.04 -10.64
CA GLY A 63 0.09 -3.87 -9.67
C GLY A 63 0.68 -5.11 -10.32
N THR A 64 1.19 -6.01 -9.51
CA THR A 64 1.72 -7.31 -9.95
C THR A 64 1.01 -8.45 -9.20
N ALA A 65 1.50 -9.67 -9.32
CA ALA A 65 1.02 -10.79 -8.51
C ALA A 65 1.73 -10.83 -7.16
N GLY A 66 1.09 -11.40 -6.14
CA GLY A 66 1.65 -11.58 -4.81
C GLY A 66 1.56 -10.35 -3.91
N CYS A 67 2.03 -10.48 -2.67
CA CYS A 67 2.08 -9.42 -1.66
C CYS A 67 3.01 -9.83 -0.51
N ASN A 68 3.65 -8.88 0.16
CA ASN A 68 4.45 -9.12 1.36
C ASN A 68 3.60 -9.28 2.63
N LEU A 69 2.28 -9.03 2.58
CA LEU A 69 1.33 -9.28 3.66
C LEU A 69 0.44 -10.50 3.37
N ALA A 70 -0.17 -11.03 4.44
CA ALA A 70 -1.06 -12.19 4.40
C ALA A 70 -2.48 -11.85 4.89
N CYS A 71 -2.95 -10.61 4.65
CA CYS A 71 -4.23 -10.11 5.16
C CYS A 71 -5.37 -11.09 4.86
N LYS A 72 -6.10 -11.49 5.90
CA LYS A 72 -7.23 -12.43 5.79
C LYS A 72 -8.46 -11.80 5.15
N PHE A 73 -8.55 -10.48 5.16
CA PHE A 73 -9.63 -9.64 4.61
C PHE A 73 -9.29 -9.04 3.24
N CYS A 74 -8.31 -9.60 2.52
CA CYS A 74 -7.81 -8.99 1.30
C CYS A 74 -8.88 -8.95 0.21
N GLN A 75 -9.27 -7.76 -0.24
CA GLN A 75 -10.24 -7.55 -1.32
C GLN A 75 -9.65 -7.86 -2.71
N ASN A 76 -8.31 -7.77 -2.84
CA ASN A 76 -7.58 -8.13 -4.06
C ASN A 76 -6.87 -9.48 -3.90
N TRP A 77 -7.52 -10.45 -3.26
CA TRP A 77 -6.90 -11.73 -2.93
C TRP A 77 -6.54 -12.55 -4.19
N ASP A 78 -7.30 -12.44 -5.25
CA ASP A 78 -7.07 -13.06 -6.54
C ASP A 78 -5.69 -12.68 -7.12
N ILE A 79 -5.30 -11.41 -6.99
CA ILE A 79 -4.00 -10.89 -7.42
C ILE A 79 -2.95 -11.11 -6.32
N SER A 80 -3.22 -10.63 -5.11
CA SER A 80 -2.22 -10.55 -4.04
C SER A 80 -1.88 -11.91 -3.41
N LYS A 81 -2.69 -12.94 -3.63
CA LYS A 81 -2.42 -14.32 -3.20
C LYS A 81 -2.10 -15.26 -4.36
N SER A 82 -2.16 -14.75 -5.59
CA SER A 82 -1.75 -15.52 -6.76
C SER A 82 -0.28 -15.91 -6.67
N ARG A 83 0.00 -17.14 -7.11
CA ARG A 83 1.33 -17.70 -7.29
C ARG A 83 1.53 -18.24 -8.71
N GLU A 84 0.69 -17.78 -9.63
CA GLU A 84 0.68 -18.21 -11.01
C GLU A 84 1.20 -17.09 -11.91
N VAL A 85 2.11 -17.42 -12.82
CA VAL A 85 2.69 -16.47 -13.77
C VAL A 85 1.62 -15.95 -14.74
N ASP A 86 0.58 -16.73 -15.01
CA ASP A 86 -0.51 -16.37 -15.91
C ASP A 86 -1.34 -15.17 -15.40
N THR A 87 -1.33 -14.92 -14.09
CA THR A 87 -1.90 -13.69 -13.49
C THR A 87 -1.18 -12.42 -13.98
N LEU A 88 0.03 -12.54 -14.52
CA LEU A 88 0.84 -11.45 -15.06
C LEU A 88 0.68 -11.38 -16.59
N ALA A 89 -0.56 -11.21 -17.05
CA ALA A 89 -0.91 -11.25 -18.46
C ALA A 89 -0.34 -10.06 -19.25
N ASP A 90 -0.25 -8.89 -18.62
CA ASP A 90 0.19 -7.67 -19.27
C ASP A 90 1.70 -7.41 -19.07
N ALA A 91 2.31 -6.81 -20.09
CA ALA A 91 3.70 -6.39 -20.04
C ALA A 91 3.83 -4.95 -20.55
N ALA A 92 4.58 -4.13 -19.82
CA ALA A 92 4.91 -2.77 -20.23
C ALA A 92 6.28 -2.34 -19.71
N SER A 93 7.09 -1.69 -20.55
CA SER A 93 8.28 -1.03 -20.05
C SER A 93 7.90 0.23 -19.26
N PRO A 94 8.78 0.72 -18.36
CA PRO A 94 8.61 2.00 -17.67
C PRO A 94 8.23 3.16 -18.62
N GLU A 95 8.89 3.28 -19.75
CA GLU A 95 8.63 4.32 -20.76
C GLU A 95 7.24 4.16 -21.40
N THR A 96 6.80 2.92 -21.60
CA THR A 96 5.46 2.63 -22.13
C THR A 96 4.39 3.06 -21.15
N ILE A 97 4.55 2.77 -19.84
CA ILE A 97 3.62 3.22 -18.79
C ILE A 97 3.50 4.75 -18.81
N ALA A 98 4.63 5.45 -18.76
CA ALA A 98 4.65 6.90 -18.75
C ALA A 98 4.05 7.51 -20.03
N ARG A 99 4.33 6.92 -21.19
CA ARG A 99 3.75 7.35 -22.47
C ARG A 99 2.24 7.14 -22.50
N VAL A 100 1.75 5.98 -22.06
CA VAL A 100 0.31 5.67 -22.05
C VAL A 100 -0.42 6.56 -21.04
N ALA A 101 0.14 6.78 -19.85
CA ALA A 101 -0.42 7.70 -18.87
C ALA A 101 -0.60 9.12 -19.47
N ARG A 102 0.41 9.61 -20.19
CA ARG A 102 0.33 10.91 -20.89
C ARG A 102 -0.73 10.93 -21.98
N GLN A 103 -0.84 9.85 -22.79
CA GLN A 103 -1.85 9.72 -23.85
C GLN A 103 -3.28 9.68 -23.34
N LEU A 104 -3.47 9.10 -22.13
CA LEU A 104 -4.76 9.00 -21.46
C LEU A 104 -5.07 10.20 -20.53
N ASP A 105 -4.25 11.25 -20.62
CA ASP A 105 -4.35 12.47 -19.82
C ASP A 105 -4.36 12.22 -18.30
N CYS A 106 -3.72 11.13 -17.88
CA CYS A 106 -3.55 10.83 -16.46
C CYS A 106 -2.51 11.76 -15.84
N ARG A 107 -2.87 12.42 -14.73
CA ARG A 107 -1.99 13.33 -14.00
C ARG A 107 -0.97 12.57 -13.15
N SER A 108 -1.26 11.31 -12.87
CA SER A 108 -0.40 10.44 -12.05
C SER A 108 -0.47 8.98 -12.48
N VAL A 109 0.55 8.22 -12.03
CA VAL A 109 0.58 6.75 -12.09
C VAL A 109 0.56 6.20 -10.67
N ALA A 110 -0.30 5.22 -10.39
CA ALA A 110 -0.42 4.58 -9.09
C ALA A 110 0.13 3.16 -9.09
N PHE A 111 1.03 2.89 -8.18
CA PHE A 111 1.50 1.57 -7.81
C PHE A 111 0.57 1.03 -6.71
N THR A 112 -0.29 0.04 -7.02
CA THR A 112 -1.44 -0.31 -6.17
C THR A 112 -1.92 -1.75 -6.36
N TYR A 113 -3.11 -2.09 -5.85
CA TYR A 113 -3.82 -3.38 -5.83
C TYR A 113 -3.18 -4.43 -4.92
N ASN A 114 -1.87 -4.60 -4.96
CA ASN A 114 -1.05 -5.28 -3.98
C ASN A 114 0.01 -4.29 -3.44
N ASP A 115 0.96 -4.75 -2.64
CA ASP A 115 1.95 -3.81 -2.09
C ASP A 115 3.06 -3.53 -3.11
N PRO A 116 3.29 -2.27 -3.54
CA PRO A 116 4.31 -1.91 -4.53
C PRO A 116 5.74 -2.22 -4.08
N ILE A 117 5.97 -2.39 -2.79
CA ILE A 117 7.29 -2.72 -2.25
C ILE A 117 7.83 -4.01 -2.85
N ILE A 118 6.99 -4.98 -3.16
CA ILE A 118 7.46 -6.26 -3.70
C ILE A 118 8.04 -6.16 -5.11
N PHE A 119 7.64 -5.14 -5.87
CA PHE A 119 8.16 -4.85 -7.22
C PHE A 119 8.85 -3.49 -7.31
N MET A 120 9.52 -3.10 -6.24
CA MET A 120 10.08 -1.76 -6.01
C MET A 120 10.95 -1.28 -7.18
N GLU A 121 11.83 -2.09 -7.75
CA GLU A 121 12.73 -1.68 -8.83
C GLU A 121 11.95 -1.28 -10.08
N TYR A 122 10.92 -2.05 -10.43
CA TYR A 122 10.06 -1.72 -11.57
C TYR A 122 9.23 -0.46 -11.31
N ALA A 123 8.74 -0.28 -10.07
CA ALA A 123 8.02 0.92 -9.67
C ALA A 123 8.92 2.17 -9.71
N ILE A 124 10.17 2.08 -9.26
CA ILE A 124 11.15 3.16 -9.31
C ILE A 124 11.45 3.55 -10.76
N ASP A 125 11.75 2.59 -11.62
CA ASP A 125 12.06 2.88 -13.03
C ASP A 125 10.83 3.50 -13.73
N ALA A 126 9.62 3.01 -13.43
CA ALA A 126 8.39 3.61 -13.93
C ALA A 126 8.18 5.04 -13.41
N ALA A 127 8.52 5.30 -12.14
CA ALA A 127 8.44 6.63 -11.56
C ALA A 127 9.41 7.61 -12.24
N ILE A 128 10.64 7.20 -12.48
CA ILE A 128 11.64 8.01 -13.20
C ILE A 128 11.14 8.36 -14.62
N ALA A 129 10.58 7.36 -15.33
CA ALA A 129 10.03 7.58 -16.67
C ALA A 129 8.79 8.51 -16.66
N CYS A 130 7.97 8.46 -15.60
CA CYS A 130 6.82 9.34 -15.39
C CYS A 130 7.27 10.78 -15.11
N HIS A 131 8.20 10.98 -14.18
CA HIS A 131 8.73 12.31 -13.85
C HIS A 131 9.37 13.00 -15.05
N ALA A 132 10.05 12.25 -15.94
CA ALA A 132 10.57 12.77 -17.20
C ALA A 132 9.49 13.30 -18.18
N ARG A 133 8.20 13.08 -17.86
CA ARG A 133 7.02 13.52 -18.64
C ARG A 133 6.03 14.36 -17.84
N ASP A 134 6.47 14.91 -16.69
CA ASP A 134 5.63 15.70 -15.77
C ASP A 134 4.41 14.94 -15.25
N ILE A 135 4.53 13.62 -15.10
CA ILE A 135 3.49 12.76 -14.50
C ILE A 135 3.91 12.44 -13.08
N ARG A 136 3.01 12.66 -12.13
CA ARG A 136 3.23 12.35 -10.72
C ARG A 136 3.13 10.85 -10.45
N THR A 137 3.71 10.40 -9.35
CA THR A 137 3.68 9.00 -8.94
C THR A 137 3.12 8.85 -7.54
N VAL A 138 2.26 7.88 -7.37
CA VAL A 138 1.62 7.62 -6.08
C VAL A 138 1.73 6.15 -5.70
N ALA A 139 1.95 5.89 -4.41
CA ALA A 139 1.99 4.55 -3.84
C ALA A 139 0.79 4.30 -2.94
N VAL A 140 0.08 3.20 -3.15
CA VAL A 140 -0.89 2.66 -2.20
C VAL A 140 -0.26 1.43 -1.57
N THR A 141 0.13 1.55 -0.31
CA THR A 141 1.01 0.58 0.35
C THR A 141 0.61 0.32 1.80
N ALA A 142 0.97 -0.84 2.32
CA ALA A 142 0.88 -1.13 3.74
C ALA A 142 2.05 -0.51 4.55
N GLY A 143 3.03 0.12 3.90
CA GLY A 143 4.19 0.69 4.58
C GLY A 143 5.12 -0.34 5.23
N TYR A 144 4.97 -1.63 4.92
CA TYR A 144 5.73 -2.73 5.53
C TYR A 144 7.04 -2.98 4.78
N ILE A 145 8.02 -2.13 5.01
CA ILE A 145 9.32 -2.06 4.31
C ILE A 145 10.46 -1.81 5.29
N CYS A 146 11.65 -2.33 5.02
CA CYS A 146 12.86 -2.06 5.80
C CYS A 146 13.42 -0.65 5.53
N ASP A 147 14.28 -0.13 6.43
CA ASP A 147 14.75 1.25 6.38
C ASP A 147 15.46 1.61 5.07
N ALA A 148 16.48 0.87 4.66
CA ALA A 148 17.26 1.19 3.46
C ALA A 148 16.41 1.20 2.18
N PRO A 149 15.62 0.15 1.85
CA PRO A 149 14.75 0.18 0.69
C PRO A 149 13.62 1.22 0.82
N ARG A 150 13.15 1.56 2.02
CA ARG A 150 12.18 2.63 2.26
C ARG A 150 12.71 3.97 1.77
N ARG A 151 13.94 4.31 2.15
CA ARG A 151 14.62 5.55 1.74
C ARG A 151 14.80 5.60 0.23
N GLU A 152 15.13 4.49 -0.40
CA GLU A 152 15.28 4.42 -1.84
C GLU A 152 13.95 4.55 -2.58
N PHE A 153 12.92 3.81 -2.18
CA PHE A 153 11.62 3.81 -2.84
C PHE A 153 10.94 5.18 -2.81
N PHE A 154 10.83 5.78 -1.61
CA PHE A 154 10.06 7.02 -1.45
C PHE A 154 10.74 8.27 -2.01
N ARG A 155 12.01 8.22 -2.42
CA ARG A 155 12.64 9.30 -3.21
C ARG A 155 11.98 9.51 -4.58
N HIS A 156 11.28 8.50 -5.08
CA HIS A 156 10.66 8.49 -6.41
C HIS A 156 9.14 8.60 -6.35
N ILE A 157 8.56 8.83 -5.17
CA ILE A 157 7.12 8.87 -4.93
C ILE A 157 6.73 10.29 -4.52
N ASP A 158 5.70 10.85 -5.20
CA ASP A 158 5.18 12.18 -4.89
C ASP A 158 4.12 12.16 -3.80
N ALA A 159 3.30 11.10 -3.74
CA ALA A 159 2.27 10.92 -2.71
C ALA A 159 2.10 9.45 -2.33
N ALA A 160 1.70 9.20 -1.09
CA ALA A 160 1.41 7.86 -0.61
C ALA A 160 0.08 7.84 0.17
N ASN A 161 -0.76 6.84 -0.14
CA ASN A 161 -1.75 6.38 0.81
C ASN A 161 -1.17 5.17 1.54
N VAL A 162 -1.05 5.28 2.86
CA VAL A 162 -0.53 4.19 3.69
C VAL A 162 -1.68 3.57 4.49
N ASP A 163 -1.83 2.27 4.34
CA ASP A 163 -2.79 1.49 5.12
C ASP A 163 -2.29 1.30 6.57
N LEU A 164 -2.70 2.16 7.49
CA LEU A 164 -2.60 1.88 8.92
C LEU A 164 -3.77 0.98 9.31
N LYS A 165 -3.57 -0.34 9.15
CA LYS A 165 -4.66 -1.33 9.15
C LYS A 165 -5.32 -1.53 10.52
N ALA A 166 -4.59 -1.24 11.60
CA ALA A 166 -5.03 -1.34 13.00
C ALA A 166 -3.99 -0.67 13.90
N PHE A 167 -4.27 -0.54 15.18
CA PHE A 167 -3.32 0.00 16.15
C PHE A 167 -2.97 -1.01 17.26
N SER A 168 -3.01 -2.29 16.91
CA SER A 168 -2.62 -3.38 17.80
C SER A 168 -1.72 -4.41 17.11
N GLU A 169 -0.65 -4.83 17.81
CA GLU A 169 0.26 -5.88 17.35
C GLU A 169 -0.47 -7.21 17.16
N ARG A 170 -1.49 -7.49 17.99
CA ARG A 170 -2.35 -8.68 17.86
C ARG A 170 -3.01 -8.75 16.48
N PHE A 171 -3.60 -7.63 16.02
CA PHE A 171 -4.24 -7.56 14.70
C PHE A 171 -3.21 -7.76 13.58
N TYR A 172 -2.10 -7.02 13.64
CA TYR A 172 -1.04 -7.14 12.65
C TYR A 172 -0.54 -8.57 12.53
N TRP A 173 -0.22 -9.20 13.65
CA TRP A 173 0.28 -10.58 13.65
C TRP A 173 -0.76 -11.60 13.18
N LYS A 174 -1.97 -11.57 13.75
CA LYS A 174 -2.99 -12.61 13.52
C LYS A 174 -3.78 -12.45 12.24
N ILE A 175 -4.02 -11.20 11.80
CA ILE A 175 -4.91 -10.89 10.69
C ILE A 175 -4.13 -10.55 9.43
N THR A 176 -3.04 -9.79 9.54
CA THR A 176 -2.23 -9.38 8.38
C THR A 176 -0.96 -10.22 8.20
N GLY A 177 -0.54 -10.93 9.23
CA GLY A 177 0.71 -11.69 9.25
C GLY A 177 1.95 -10.80 9.19
N ALA A 178 1.88 -9.58 9.71
CA ALA A 178 2.93 -8.58 9.76
C ALA A 178 3.13 -8.07 11.19
N HIS A 179 3.87 -6.98 11.36
CA HIS A 179 4.09 -6.29 12.63
C HIS A 179 3.72 -4.82 12.48
N LEU A 180 3.21 -4.19 13.55
CA LEU A 180 2.78 -2.80 13.55
C LEU A 180 3.97 -1.84 13.45
N GLN A 181 5.00 -2.05 14.26
CA GLN A 181 6.11 -1.08 14.39
C GLN A 181 6.76 -0.69 13.06
N PRO A 182 7.08 -1.60 12.11
CA PRO A 182 7.66 -1.20 10.81
C PRO A 182 6.76 -0.26 9.99
N VAL A 183 5.43 -0.34 10.17
CA VAL A 183 4.48 0.57 9.52
C VAL A 183 4.55 1.95 10.17
N LEU A 184 4.57 2.02 11.50
CA LEU A 184 4.75 3.29 12.23
C LEU A 184 6.08 3.96 11.88
N ASP A 185 7.17 3.20 11.80
CA ASP A 185 8.48 3.70 11.37
C ASP A 185 8.43 4.29 9.95
N THR A 186 7.63 3.70 9.06
CA THR A 186 7.45 4.23 7.70
C THR A 186 6.65 5.52 7.70
N LEU A 187 5.60 5.61 8.50
CA LEU A 187 4.80 6.84 8.64
C LEU A 187 5.63 8.00 9.21
N LEU A 188 6.42 7.73 10.24
CA LEU A 188 7.34 8.72 10.82
C LEU A 188 8.37 9.22 9.79
N TYR A 189 8.99 8.29 9.06
CA TYR A 189 9.93 8.63 8.00
C TYR A 189 9.29 9.51 6.92
N LEU A 190 8.12 9.12 6.42
CA LEU A 190 7.41 9.88 5.39
C LEU A 190 7.11 11.30 5.85
N LYS A 191 6.62 11.46 7.08
CA LYS A 191 6.25 12.77 7.60
C LYS A 191 7.44 13.66 7.95
N GLN A 192 8.51 13.08 8.53
CA GLN A 192 9.61 13.85 9.12
C GLN A 192 10.80 14.04 8.18
N GLU A 193 11.02 13.10 7.24
CA GLU A 193 12.24 13.08 6.43
C GLU A 193 11.97 13.26 4.93
N THR A 194 10.71 13.40 4.50
CA THR A 194 10.37 13.51 3.07
C THR A 194 9.38 14.62 2.76
N ALA A 195 9.26 14.97 1.48
CA ALA A 195 8.21 15.85 0.96
C ALA A 195 7.03 15.07 0.36
N VAL A 196 6.95 13.76 0.55
CA VAL A 196 5.87 12.91 0.06
C VAL A 196 4.56 13.34 0.71
N TRP A 197 3.53 13.62 -0.09
CA TRP A 197 2.19 13.84 0.43
C TRP A 197 1.65 12.56 1.04
N LEU A 198 1.18 12.61 2.28
CA LEU A 198 0.74 11.44 3.03
C LEU A 198 -0.75 11.52 3.36
N GLU A 199 -1.49 10.47 3.00
CA GLU A 199 -2.84 10.18 3.50
C GLU A 199 -2.88 8.78 4.09
N LEU A 200 -3.72 8.55 5.09
CA LEU A 200 -3.84 7.27 5.79
C LEU A 200 -5.18 6.60 5.48
N THR A 201 -5.20 5.29 5.38
CA THR A 201 -6.45 4.51 5.29
C THR A 201 -6.50 3.43 6.36
N THR A 202 -7.65 3.32 7.03
CA THR A 202 -7.96 2.23 7.95
C THR A 202 -9.27 1.58 7.54
N LEU A 203 -9.20 0.32 7.09
CA LEU A 203 -10.38 -0.52 6.86
C LEU A 203 -10.87 -1.02 8.22
N LEU A 204 -12.03 -0.58 8.66
CA LEU A 204 -12.60 -0.99 9.94
C LEU A 204 -13.34 -2.32 9.82
N ILE A 205 -12.97 -3.28 10.66
CA ILE A 205 -13.54 -4.63 10.70
C ILE A 205 -14.23 -4.83 12.04
N PRO A 206 -15.55 -5.07 12.06
CA PRO A 206 -16.30 -5.20 13.30
C PRO A 206 -15.72 -6.25 14.25
N GLY A 207 -15.41 -5.84 15.49
CA GLY A 207 -14.86 -6.69 16.55
C GLY A 207 -13.37 -6.99 16.45
N GLU A 208 -12.65 -6.45 15.45
CA GLU A 208 -11.21 -6.68 15.31
C GLU A 208 -10.36 -5.41 15.54
N ASN A 209 -10.73 -4.29 14.92
CA ASN A 209 -9.98 -3.01 15.00
C ASN A 209 -10.90 -1.78 15.09
N ASP A 210 -12.16 -1.95 15.48
CA ASP A 210 -13.17 -0.89 15.51
C ASP A 210 -13.59 -0.46 16.92
N SER A 211 -12.86 -0.87 17.97
CA SER A 211 -13.14 -0.44 19.35
C SER A 211 -12.77 1.04 19.56
N ASP A 212 -13.52 1.73 20.42
CA ASP A 212 -13.23 3.13 20.74
C ASP A 212 -11.81 3.30 21.28
N GLN A 213 -11.37 2.41 22.17
CA GLN A 213 -10.04 2.44 22.74
C GLN A 213 -8.94 2.35 21.66
N GLU A 214 -9.11 1.48 20.66
CA GLU A 214 -8.11 1.34 19.58
C GLU A 214 -8.13 2.56 18.64
N LEU A 215 -9.33 3.08 18.33
CA LEU A 215 -9.49 4.27 17.49
C LEU A 215 -8.93 5.53 18.17
N GLU A 216 -9.18 5.68 19.49
CA GLU A 216 -8.58 6.76 20.29
C GLU A 216 -7.04 6.68 20.28
N ALA A 217 -6.48 5.52 20.60
CA ALA A 217 -5.03 5.33 20.62
C ALA A 217 -4.39 5.58 19.26
N MET A 218 -5.01 5.10 18.18
CA MET A 218 -4.56 5.32 16.80
C MET A 218 -4.55 6.81 16.43
N THR A 219 -5.67 7.49 16.66
CA THR A 219 -5.84 8.88 16.22
C THR A 219 -5.02 9.84 17.09
N GLN A 220 -4.87 9.58 18.38
CA GLN A 220 -3.94 10.32 19.25
C GLN A 220 -2.49 10.17 18.76
N TRP A 221 -2.06 8.95 18.48
CA TRP A 221 -0.71 8.72 17.95
C TRP A 221 -0.48 9.46 16.63
N VAL A 222 -1.47 9.47 15.72
CA VAL A 222 -1.38 10.20 14.45
C VAL A 222 -1.21 11.69 14.69
N VAL A 223 -2.03 12.30 15.54
CA VAL A 223 -1.94 13.73 15.83
C VAL A 223 -0.59 14.08 16.48
N GLU A 224 -0.14 13.29 17.45
CA GLU A 224 1.12 13.53 18.18
C GLU A 224 2.37 13.36 17.31
N ASN A 225 2.36 12.42 16.37
CA ASN A 225 3.55 12.02 15.62
C ASN A 225 3.56 12.51 14.17
N LEU A 226 2.39 12.65 13.54
CA LEU A 226 2.25 13.03 12.14
C LEU A 226 1.60 14.41 11.97
N GLY A 227 0.93 14.90 13.02
CA GLY A 227 0.22 16.18 13.01
C GLY A 227 -1.26 16.06 12.63
N SER A 228 -2.03 17.09 12.98
CA SER A 228 -3.49 17.16 12.81
C SER A 228 -3.96 17.22 11.35
N ASP A 229 -3.08 17.61 10.43
CA ASP A 229 -3.40 17.88 9.03
C ASP A 229 -3.17 16.67 8.10
N VAL A 230 -2.77 15.50 8.65
CA VAL A 230 -2.65 14.28 7.85
C VAL A 230 -4.04 13.67 7.65
N PRO A 231 -4.56 13.64 6.41
CA PRO A 231 -5.89 13.10 6.15
C PRO A 231 -5.98 11.61 6.53
N MET A 232 -7.05 11.25 7.24
CA MET A 232 -7.36 9.88 7.61
C MET A 232 -8.69 9.44 6.97
N HIS A 233 -8.67 8.28 6.32
CA HIS A 233 -9.82 7.65 5.68
C HIS A 233 -10.23 6.39 6.42
N PHE A 234 -11.42 6.37 7.02
CA PHE A 234 -12.03 5.17 7.56
C PHE A 234 -12.93 4.55 6.50
N THR A 235 -12.65 3.31 6.12
CA THR A 235 -13.39 2.59 5.09
C THR A 235 -14.12 1.38 5.65
N ALA A 236 -15.24 1.03 5.02
CA ALA A 236 -16.06 -0.10 5.44
C ALA A 236 -15.49 -1.42 4.92
N PHE A 237 -15.36 -2.39 5.80
CA PHE A 237 -15.11 -3.77 5.45
C PHE A 237 -16.41 -4.42 4.93
N HIS A 238 -16.28 -5.27 3.93
CA HIS A 238 -17.26 -6.28 3.55
C HIS A 238 -16.61 -7.67 3.58
N PRO A 239 -17.39 -8.74 3.85
CA PRO A 239 -16.87 -10.11 3.85
C PRO A 239 -16.14 -10.45 2.57
N ASP A 240 -14.89 -10.91 2.72
CA ASP A 240 -14.06 -11.33 1.61
C ASP A 240 -13.04 -12.38 2.03
N TRP A 241 -12.57 -13.17 1.10
CA TRP A 241 -11.56 -14.21 1.17
C TRP A 241 -11.68 -15.11 2.42
N LYS A 242 -10.84 -14.89 3.45
CA LYS A 242 -10.82 -15.72 4.68
C LYS A 242 -11.68 -15.15 5.82
N MET A 243 -12.39 -14.06 5.58
CA MET A 243 -13.23 -13.41 6.58
C MET A 243 -14.71 -13.31 6.13
N MET A 244 -15.18 -14.34 5.41
CA MET A 244 -16.57 -14.44 4.94
C MET A 244 -17.61 -14.51 6.06
N ASN A 245 -17.21 -14.90 7.26
CA ASN A 245 -18.10 -15.06 8.42
C ASN A 245 -18.22 -13.77 9.28
N TYR A 246 -17.54 -12.69 8.89
CA TYR A 246 -17.62 -11.41 9.59
C TYR A 246 -18.73 -10.54 9.00
N PRO A 247 -19.44 -9.74 9.81
CA PRO A 247 -20.42 -8.79 9.28
C PRO A 247 -19.73 -7.64 8.55
N SER A 248 -20.41 -7.05 7.57
CA SER A 248 -19.98 -5.78 6.97
C SER A 248 -20.00 -4.67 8.00
N THR A 249 -19.12 -3.68 7.83
CA THR A 249 -19.03 -2.53 8.74
C THR A 249 -20.27 -1.66 8.64
N PRO A 250 -21.02 -1.44 9.72
CA PRO A 250 -22.14 -0.53 9.73
C PRO A 250 -21.70 0.93 9.49
N PRO A 251 -22.49 1.76 8.79
CA PRO A 251 -22.17 3.19 8.60
C PRO A 251 -21.95 3.94 9.93
N ALA A 252 -22.68 3.56 10.99
CA ALA A 252 -22.52 4.15 12.31
C ALA A 252 -21.09 3.97 12.89
N THR A 253 -20.42 2.86 12.58
CA THR A 253 -19.03 2.63 12.98
C THR A 253 -18.08 3.63 12.32
N LEU A 254 -18.29 3.94 11.02
CA LEU A 254 -17.48 4.94 10.31
C LEU A 254 -17.72 6.35 10.87
N THR A 255 -18.99 6.70 11.16
CA THR A 255 -19.34 7.99 11.78
C THR A 255 -18.65 8.12 13.14
N ARG A 256 -18.76 7.11 14.00
CA ARG A 256 -18.13 7.07 15.32
C ARG A 256 -16.61 7.21 15.22
N ALA A 257 -15.95 6.47 14.32
CA ALA A 257 -14.51 6.56 14.12
C ALA A 257 -14.09 7.98 13.70
N ARG A 258 -14.85 8.62 12.81
CA ARG A 258 -14.61 10.01 12.40
C ARG A 258 -14.78 10.99 13.56
N GLU A 259 -15.80 10.80 14.41
CA GLU A 259 -16.03 11.64 15.58
C GLU A 259 -14.88 11.52 16.59
N ILE A 260 -14.41 10.30 16.87
CA ILE A 260 -13.26 10.05 17.74
C ILE A 260 -12.01 10.76 17.17
N ALA A 261 -11.73 10.60 15.87
CA ALA A 261 -10.59 11.25 15.24
C ALA A 261 -10.64 12.77 15.36
N ARG A 262 -11.80 13.38 15.11
CA ARG A 262 -11.99 14.83 15.25
C ARG A 262 -11.86 15.30 16.71
N ASN A 263 -12.38 14.56 17.66
CA ASN A 263 -12.27 14.88 19.09
C ASN A 263 -10.80 14.83 19.55
N ASN A 264 -9.99 13.97 18.94
CA ASN A 264 -8.55 13.88 19.20
C ASN A 264 -7.72 14.91 18.41
N GLY A 265 -8.35 15.75 17.59
CA GLY A 265 -7.71 16.88 16.90
C GLY A 265 -7.28 16.60 15.46
N VAL A 266 -7.78 15.54 14.81
CA VAL A 266 -7.64 15.38 13.36
C VAL A 266 -8.59 16.36 12.65
N HIS A 267 -8.07 17.14 11.70
CA HIS A 267 -8.84 18.19 10.98
C HIS A 267 -9.65 17.69 9.80
#